data_dfe82d7dc3c85bbc5cb9618283e98fb2
#
_entry.id   dfe82d7dc3c85bbc5cb9618283e98fb2
#
_cell.length_a   1.000
_cell.length_b   1.000
_cell.length_c   1.000
_cell.angle_alpha   90.00
_cell.angle_beta   90.00
_cell.angle_gamma   90.00
#
_symmetry.space_group_name_H-M   'P 1'
#
loop_
_entity.id
_entity.type
_entity.pdbx_description
1 polymer ?
#
loop_
_entity_poly.entity_id
_entity_poly.type
_entity_poly.pdbx_seq_one_letter_code
_entity_poly.pdbx_strand_id
1 'polypeptide(L)'
;MDPTGRRQLLAEEDNMKCRHSCLLALALLCLAPLAALGADDAYTTGYVAAVLERQFNINPRSLKVKDGIVTIDAGDVPRADRPKIVTALSAVQGVTRVELLEAGQQAPTGPAVAVPAAPAAAESPAVGFLPTGHLFRALIADPRWPHFSASYRHYTSTPGSKNVAAVSFGETLPLYRDHIGERGEWGQWETGVQGGVFSIFDLDSQSFDLINTDFFAAGFVGYRFGDFSALGRIFHQSSHLGDELLLRETRPNPVNVSYEGLDAKFSYGLPLGLRAYGGGGYLIDVDPSTLGRGLAQAGAEFKSPWALGQGRLRPIAGIDFQFREENNWHADLSLRAGLQFENVSVLNRNLQILVEYFKGRSFDGQFFTQPVEYLGIGAHFNF
;
A
#
# COMPACT_ATOMS: atom_id res chain seq x y z
N MET A 1 11.13 51.49 22.44
CA MET A 1 10.96 50.21 21.72
C MET A 1 12.06 49.29 22.19
N ASP A 2 11.66 48.27 22.93
CA ASP A 2 12.56 47.31 23.56
C ASP A 2 13.27 46.41 22.47
N PRO A 3 14.59 46.32 22.46
CA PRO A 3 15.32 45.46 21.51
C PRO A 3 15.01 43.98 21.61
N THR A 4 14.47 43.52 22.73
CA THR A 4 14.07 42.12 22.94
C THR A 4 12.79 41.74 22.15
N GLY A 5 11.81 42.64 22.03
CA GLY A 5 10.58 42.41 21.27
C GLY A 5 10.82 42.28 19.76
N ARG A 6 11.83 42.98 19.24
CA ARG A 6 12.18 42.93 17.80
C ARG A 6 12.88 41.64 17.42
N ARG A 7 13.67 41.05 18.33
CA ARG A 7 14.31 39.75 18.11
C ARG A 7 13.31 38.59 18.14
N GLN A 8 12.29 38.66 19.00
CA GLN A 8 11.24 37.64 19.02
C GLN A 8 10.37 37.66 17.77
N LEU A 9 9.98 38.83 17.26
CA LEU A 9 9.20 38.95 16.02
C LEU A 9 9.97 38.45 14.78
N LEU A 10 11.28 38.71 14.69
CA LEU A 10 12.11 38.20 13.58
C LEU A 10 12.32 36.69 13.66
N ALA A 11 12.43 36.13 14.86
CA ALA A 11 12.51 34.67 15.05
C ALA A 11 11.20 33.95 14.72
N GLU A 12 10.04 34.58 14.99
CA GLU A 12 8.73 34.03 14.58
C GLU A 12 8.50 34.11 13.08
N GLU A 13 8.92 35.19 12.40
CA GLU A 13 8.84 35.29 10.93
C GLU A 13 9.76 34.30 10.21
N ASP A 14 10.98 34.08 10.71
CA ASP A 14 11.90 33.11 10.11
C ASP A 14 11.46 31.65 10.36
N ASN A 15 10.86 31.39 11.52
CA ASN A 15 10.27 30.08 11.84
C ASN A 15 9.02 29.79 10.97
N MET A 16 8.21 30.82 10.69
CA MET A 16 7.04 30.69 9.82
C MET A 16 7.45 30.47 8.33
N LYS A 17 8.51 31.12 7.87
CA LYS A 17 9.08 30.92 6.52
C LYS A 17 9.72 29.53 6.37
N CYS A 18 10.42 29.03 7.39
CA CYS A 18 10.99 27.69 7.41
C CYS A 18 9.89 26.61 7.37
N ARG A 19 8.80 26.80 8.14
CA ARG A 19 7.63 25.91 8.16
C ARG A 19 6.94 25.82 6.80
N HIS A 20 6.73 26.96 6.12
CA HIS A 20 6.15 26.96 4.77
C HIS A 20 7.10 26.36 3.72
N SER A 21 8.40 26.55 3.83
CA SER A 21 9.39 25.95 2.94
C SER A 21 9.50 24.44 3.10
N CYS A 22 9.42 23.91 4.33
CA CYS A 22 9.44 22.46 4.59
C CYS A 22 8.11 21.78 4.18
N LEU A 23 6.97 22.42 4.40
CA LEU A 23 5.68 21.94 3.91
C LEU A 23 5.61 21.96 2.37
N LEU A 24 6.20 23.00 1.73
CA LEU A 24 6.34 23.06 0.29
C LEU A 24 7.33 22.01 -0.24
N ALA A 25 8.41 21.73 0.48
CA ALA A 25 9.39 20.69 0.11
C ALA A 25 8.79 19.28 0.27
N LEU A 26 7.99 19.03 1.31
CA LEU A 26 7.27 17.77 1.47
C LEU A 26 6.15 17.63 0.41
N ALA A 27 5.44 18.70 0.11
CA ALA A 27 4.45 18.76 -0.98
C ALA A 27 5.11 18.66 -2.37
N LEU A 28 6.31 19.24 -2.55
CA LEU A 28 7.09 19.14 -3.79
C LEU A 28 7.78 17.78 -3.95
N LEU A 29 8.12 17.07 -2.87
CA LEU A 29 8.55 15.66 -2.94
C LEU A 29 7.39 14.74 -3.37
N CYS A 30 6.15 15.10 -3.02
CA CYS A 30 4.94 14.41 -3.50
C CYS A 30 4.50 14.88 -4.90
N LEU A 31 4.94 16.07 -5.34
CA LEU A 31 4.59 16.72 -6.62
C LEU A 31 5.78 16.81 -7.59
N ALA A 32 6.98 16.33 -7.21
CA ALA A 32 7.95 16.06 -8.25
C ALA A 32 7.21 15.20 -9.27
N PRO A 33 7.07 15.63 -10.55
CA PRO A 33 6.63 14.71 -11.56
C PRO A 33 7.67 13.59 -11.46
N LEU A 34 7.32 12.47 -10.85
CA LEU A 34 7.83 11.21 -11.32
C LEU A 34 7.44 11.28 -12.79
N ALA A 35 8.39 11.76 -13.62
CA ALA A 35 8.34 11.52 -15.03
C ALA A 35 7.93 10.06 -15.08
N ALA A 36 6.71 9.81 -15.51
CA ALA A 36 6.24 8.47 -15.68
C ALA A 36 7.38 7.79 -16.41
N LEU A 37 8.07 6.90 -15.74
CA LEU A 37 8.88 5.88 -16.38
C LEU A 37 7.84 5.00 -17.07
N GLY A 38 7.13 5.58 -18.03
CA GLY A 38 6.60 4.84 -19.14
C GLY A 38 7.83 4.09 -19.63
N ALA A 39 7.79 2.77 -19.60
CA ALA A 39 8.87 1.98 -20.14
C ALA A 39 9.16 2.60 -21.51
N ASP A 40 10.36 3.15 -21.67
CA ASP A 40 10.78 3.80 -22.93
C ASP A 40 10.46 2.79 -24.02
N ASP A 41 9.73 3.20 -25.07
CA ASP A 41 9.35 2.32 -26.16
C ASP A 41 10.57 1.57 -26.70
N ALA A 42 11.78 2.16 -26.64
CA ALA A 42 13.03 1.52 -26.97
C ALA A 42 13.39 0.37 -26.02
N TYR A 43 13.20 0.54 -24.71
CA TYR A 43 13.41 -0.53 -23.72
C TYR A 43 12.40 -1.66 -23.91
N THR A 44 11.11 -1.32 -24.05
CA THR A 44 10.03 -2.28 -24.29
C THR A 44 10.26 -3.04 -25.61
N THR A 45 10.73 -2.37 -26.67
CA THR A 45 11.09 -3.01 -27.94
C THR A 45 12.19 -4.05 -27.75
N GLY A 46 13.26 -3.71 -27.02
CA GLY A 46 14.37 -4.63 -26.74
C GLY A 46 13.92 -5.85 -25.93
N TYR A 47 13.07 -5.63 -24.93
CA TYR A 47 12.56 -6.73 -24.11
C TYR A 47 11.61 -7.67 -24.87
N VAL A 48 10.69 -7.11 -25.67
CA VAL A 48 9.80 -7.86 -26.57
C VAL A 48 10.61 -8.69 -27.58
N ALA A 49 11.64 -8.10 -28.19
CA ALA A 49 12.53 -8.81 -29.10
C ALA A 49 13.23 -10.00 -28.40
N ALA A 50 13.73 -9.79 -27.17
CA ALA A 50 14.38 -10.85 -26.40
C ALA A 50 13.40 -12.00 -26.04
N VAL A 51 12.14 -11.70 -25.72
CA VAL A 51 11.10 -12.71 -25.46
C VAL A 51 10.82 -13.53 -26.72
N LEU A 52 10.65 -12.86 -27.86
CA LEU A 52 10.41 -13.53 -29.16
C LEU A 52 11.57 -14.44 -29.54
N GLU A 53 12.80 -13.98 -29.40
CA GLU A 53 13.99 -14.75 -29.74
C GLU A 53 14.18 -15.94 -28.78
N ARG A 54 14.09 -15.74 -27.46
CA ARG A 54 14.37 -16.79 -26.47
C ARG A 54 13.28 -17.85 -26.34
N GLN A 55 12.00 -17.46 -26.45
CA GLN A 55 10.89 -18.38 -26.22
C GLN A 55 10.38 -19.01 -27.52
N PHE A 56 10.48 -18.30 -28.62
CA PHE A 56 9.89 -18.74 -29.91
C PHE A 56 10.91 -18.87 -31.03
N ASN A 57 12.18 -18.49 -30.80
CA ASN A 57 13.26 -18.46 -31.81
C ASN A 57 12.87 -17.61 -33.03
N ILE A 58 12.22 -16.48 -32.84
CA ILE A 58 11.70 -15.58 -33.88
C ILE A 58 12.34 -14.20 -33.71
N ASN A 59 12.82 -13.62 -34.80
CA ASN A 59 13.34 -12.25 -34.84
C ASN A 59 12.61 -11.45 -35.93
N PRO A 60 11.40 -10.95 -35.67
CA PRO A 60 10.58 -10.27 -36.68
C PRO A 60 11.17 -8.91 -37.04
N ARG A 61 11.37 -8.66 -38.31
CA ARG A 61 11.89 -7.37 -38.83
C ARG A 61 10.85 -6.25 -38.74
N SER A 62 9.58 -6.60 -38.65
CA SER A 62 8.45 -5.66 -38.58
C SER A 62 8.12 -5.22 -37.18
N LEU A 63 8.81 -5.70 -36.13
CA LEU A 63 8.55 -5.35 -34.73
C LEU A 63 8.64 -3.84 -34.51
N LYS A 64 7.55 -3.26 -34.03
CA LYS A 64 7.47 -1.87 -33.58
C LYS A 64 6.75 -1.82 -32.25
N VAL A 65 7.22 -0.97 -31.35
CA VAL A 65 6.54 -0.64 -30.10
C VAL A 65 6.35 0.87 -30.08
N LYS A 66 5.12 1.29 -29.85
CA LYS A 66 4.78 2.72 -29.71
C LYS A 66 3.66 2.88 -28.67
N ASP A 67 3.88 3.71 -27.67
CA ASP A 67 2.92 3.97 -26.59
C ASP A 67 2.44 2.66 -25.92
N GLY A 68 3.33 1.66 -25.78
CA GLY A 68 3.02 0.35 -25.22
C GLY A 68 2.26 -0.60 -26.16
N ILE A 69 2.02 -0.22 -27.42
CA ILE A 69 1.40 -1.07 -28.44
C ILE A 69 2.50 -1.76 -29.22
N VAL A 70 2.53 -3.09 -29.16
CA VAL A 70 3.42 -3.95 -29.94
C VAL A 70 2.74 -4.30 -31.24
N THR A 71 3.37 -3.95 -32.37
CA THR A 71 2.88 -4.26 -33.72
C THR A 71 3.88 -5.15 -34.42
N ILE A 72 3.41 -6.29 -34.93
CA ILE A 72 4.22 -7.26 -35.73
C ILE A 72 3.43 -7.66 -36.96
N ASP A 73 4.12 -7.79 -38.12
CA ASP A 73 3.51 -8.33 -39.30
C ASP A 73 3.21 -9.83 -39.09
N ALA A 74 1.98 -10.24 -39.33
CA ALA A 74 1.56 -11.62 -39.17
C ALA A 74 2.34 -12.59 -40.08
N GLY A 75 2.96 -12.10 -41.17
CA GLY A 75 3.86 -12.86 -42.01
C GLY A 75 5.19 -13.23 -41.35
N ASP A 76 5.65 -12.42 -40.39
CA ASP A 76 6.90 -12.68 -39.65
C ASP A 76 6.74 -13.71 -38.53
N VAL A 77 5.48 -14.18 -38.27
CA VAL A 77 5.14 -15.05 -37.14
C VAL A 77 4.45 -16.32 -37.62
N PRO A 78 4.95 -17.53 -37.27
CA PRO A 78 4.30 -18.80 -37.62
C PRO A 78 2.86 -18.86 -37.12
N ARG A 79 1.91 -19.23 -37.96
CA ARG A 79 0.47 -19.28 -37.66
C ARG A 79 0.16 -20.10 -36.41
N ALA A 80 0.88 -21.20 -36.19
CA ALA A 80 0.66 -22.11 -35.04
C ALA A 80 1.04 -21.46 -33.69
N ASP A 81 1.95 -20.48 -33.68
CA ASP A 81 2.48 -19.88 -32.48
C ASP A 81 1.86 -18.49 -32.14
N ARG A 82 1.07 -17.92 -33.05
CA ARG A 82 0.45 -16.60 -32.91
C ARG A 82 -0.30 -16.42 -31.58
N PRO A 83 -1.17 -17.36 -31.15
CA PRO A 83 -1.86 -17.19 -29.86
C PRO A 83 -0.91 -17.18 -28.67
N LYS A 84 0.12 -18.04 -28.69
CA LYS A 84 1.12 -18.12 -27.61
C LYS A 84 1.98 -16.86 -27.55
N ILE A 85 2.36 -16.32 -28.70
CA ILE A 85 3.15 -15.10 -28.83
C ILE A 85 2.34 -13.89 -28.31
N VAL A 86 1.08 -13.74 -28.71
CA VAL A 86 0.21 -12.68 -28.19
C VAL A 86 0.11 -12.76 -26.67
N THR A 87 -0.10 -13.96 -26.11
CA THR A 87 -0.15 -14.15 -24.66
C THR A 87 1.17 -13.79 -23.99
N ALA A 88 2.31 -14.26 -24.50
CA ALA A 88 3.61 -14.00 -23.93
C ALA A 88 3.99 -12.51 -23.98
N LEU A 89 3.68 -11.82 -25.08
CA LEU A 89 3.99 -10.41 -25.23
C LEU A 89 3.04 -9.51 -24.42
N SER A 90 1.79 -9.91 -24.23
CA SER A 90 0.84 -9.20 -23.35
C SER A 90 1.24 -9.26 -21.89
N ALA A 91 2.07 -10.23 -21.49
CA ALA A 91 2.63 -10.33 -20.13
C ALA A 91 3.88 -9.45 -19.92
N VAL A 92 4.41 -8.82 -20.96
CA VAL A 92 5.59 -7.95 -20.87
C VAL A 92 5.21 -6.60 -20.23
N GLN A 93 5.95 -6.20 -19.22
CA GLN A 93 5.75 -4.92 -18.57
C GLN A 93 5.92 -3.76 -19.56
N GLY A 94 4.94 -2.87 -19.61
CA GLY A 94 4.90 -1.75 -20.56
C GLY A 94 4.17 -2.06 -21.87
N VAL A 95 3.77 -3.31 -22.13
CA VAL A 95 2.93 -3.68 -23.26
C VAL A 95 1.46 -3.58 -22.88
N THR A 96 0.73 -2.69 -23.51
CA THR A 96 -0.71 -2.50 -23.30
C THR A 96 -1.55 -3.27 -24.32
N ARG A 97 -0.98 -3.55 -25.50
CA ARG A 97 -1.67 -4.23 -26.60
C ARG A 97 -0.68 -4.87 -27.57
N VAL A 98 -1.07 -6.02 -28.12
CA VAL A 98 -0.32 -6.69 -29.19
C VAL A 98 -1.19 -6.80 -30.44
N GLU A 99 -0.68 -6.31 -31.57
CA GLU A 99 -1.36 -6.32 -32.86
C GLU A 99 -0.53 -7.11 -33.89
N LEU A 100 -1.14 -8.14 -34.47
CA LEU A 100 -0.58 -8.86 -35.60
C LEU A 100 -1.26 -8.35 -36.89
N LEU A 101 -0.52 -7.63 -37.72
CA LEU A 101 -1.04 -7.04 -38.96
C LEU A 101 -0.97 -8.06 -40.11
N GLU A 102 -2.09 -8.36 -40.76
CA GLU A 102 -2.12 -9.10 -42.01
C GLU A 102 -1.64 -8.19 -43.16
N ALA A 103 -0.91 -8.76 -44.13
CA ALA A 103 -0.35 -8.00 -45.23
C ALA A 103 -1.41 -7.15 -45.97
N GLY A 104 -1.27 -5.82 -45.89
CA GLY A 104 -2.18 -4.85 -46.51
C GLY A 104 -3.11 -4.10 -45.58
N GLN A 105 -3.11 -4.34 -44.26
CA GLN A 105 -3.87 -3.54 -43.27
C GLN A 105 -2.99 -2.42 -42.68
N GLN A 106 -3.32 -1.18 -43.01
CA GLN A 106 -2.79 -0.04 -42.29
C GLN A 106 -3.46 0.04 -40.91
N ALA A 107 -2.66 0.39 -39.88
CA ALA A 107 -3.17 0.61 -38.53
C ALA A 107 -4.37 1.60 -38.53
N PRO A 108 -5.47 1.29 -37.85
CA PRO A 108 -6.62 2.17 -37.80
C PRO A 108 -6.31 3.44 -37.01
N THR A 109 -6.29 4.58 -37.70
CA THR A 109 -6.28 5.93 -37.11
C THR A 109 -7.71 6.36 -36.87
N GLY A 110 -8.28 6.00 -35.73
CA GLY A 110 -9.60 6.47 -35.30
C GLY A 110 -9.83 6.21 -33.80
N PRO A 111 -10.56 7.10 -33.09
CA PRO A 111 -10.84 6.86 -31.68
C PRO A 111 -11.73 5.63 -31.54
N ALA A 112 -11.21 4.59 -30.90
CA ALA A 112 -11.96 3.39 -30.58
C ALA A 112 -13.07 3.73 -29.59
N VAL A 113 -14.33 3.48 -29.99
CA VAL A 113 -15.47 3.45 -29.06
C VAL A 113 -15.22 2.27 -28.11
N ALA A 114 -14.99 2.58 -26.85
CA ALA A 114 -14.81 1.58 -25.81
C ALA A 114 -16.11 0.80 -25.62
N VAL A 115 -16.15 -0.43 -26.10
CA VAL A 115 -17.11 -1.44 -25.63
C VAL A 115 -16.73 -1.75 -24.18
N PRO A 116 -17.67 -1.74 -23.21
CA PRO A 116 -17.33 -2.13 -21.84
C PRO A 116 -16.81 -3.57 -21.86
N ALA A 117 -15.55 -3.75 -21.49
CA ALA A 117 -14.99 -5.06 -21.30
C ALA A 117 -15.78 -5.76 -20.20
N ALA A 118 -16.28 -6.96 -20.48
CA ALA A 118 -16.77 -7.87 -19.46
C ALA A 118 -15.68 -8.02 -18.39
N PRO A 119 -16.02 -8.14 -17.10
CA PRO A 119 -15.04 -8.30 -16.06
C PRO A 119 -14.15 -9.48 -16.41
N ALA A 120 -12.85 -9.21 -16.63
CA ALA A 120 -11.86 -10.25 -16.87
C ALA A 120 -11.97 -11.24 -15.71
N ALA A 121 -12.15 -12.52 -16.02
CA ALA A 121 -12.06 -13.58 -15.05
C ALA A 121 -10.71 -13.37 -14.32
N ALA A 122 -10.76 -13.22 -13.00
CA ALA A 122 -9.57 -12.96 -12.21
C ALA A 122 -8.58 -14.09 -12.48
N GLU A 123 -7.47 -13.77 -13.12
CA GLU A 123 -6.38 -14.73 -13.35
C GLU A 123 -5.97 -15.26 -11.97
N SER A 124 -5.87 -16.58 -11.85
CA SER A 124 -5.42 -17.20 -10.61
C SER A 124 -4.00 -16.70 -10.32
N PRO A 125 -3.73 -16.20 -9.11
CA PRO A 125 -2.40 -15.66 -8.79
C PRO A 125 -1.31 -16.68 -9.08
N ALA A 126 -0.16 -16.20 -9.57
CA ALA A 126 0.96 -17.06 -9.93
C ALA A 126 1.42 -17.93 -8.76
N VAL A 127 1.73 -19.20 -9.01
CA VAL A 127 2.27 -20.16 -8.03
C VAL A 127 3.80 -20.25 -8.12
N GLY A 128 4.44 -20.76 -7.06
CA GLY A 128 5.89 -20.94 -6.99
C GLY A 128 6.55 -20.02 -5.97
N PHE A 129 7.85 -19.84 -6.11
CA PHE A 129 8.66 -18.97 -5.26
C PHE A 129 8.51 -17.50 -5.65
N LEU A 130 8.47 -16.63 -4.63
CA LEU A 130 8.34 -15.16 -4.74
C LEU A 130 7.19 -14.75 -5.68
N PRO A 131 5.96 -15.25 -5.43
CA PRO A 131 4.84 -14.96 -6.29
C PRO A 131 4.45 -13.46 -6.20
N THR A 132 3.92 -12.92 -7.28
CA THR A 132 3.41 -11.54 -7.29
C THR A 132 2.02 -11.44 -6.69
N GLY A 133 1.70 -10.29 -6.06
CA GLY A 133 0.42 -10.03 -5.40
C GLY A 133 0.23 -10.87 -4.13
N HIS A 134 -0.94 -10.77 -3.51
CA HIS A 134 -1.26 -11.42 -2.23
C HIS A 134 -2.60 -12.16 -2.29
N LEU A 135 -2.68 -13.30 -1.60
CA LEU A 135 -3.95 -14.00 -1.43
C LEU A 135 -4.87 -13.24 -0.47
N PHE A 136 -4.32 -12.71 0.62
CA PHE A 136 -5.02 -11.78 1.49
C PHE A 136 -4.59 -10.35 1.20
N ARG A 137 -5.48 -9.53 0.66
CA ARG A 137 -5.18 -8.14 0.30
C ARG A 137 -4.95 -7.27 1.54
N ALA A 138 -4.08 -6.28 1.43
CA ALA A 138 -3.86 -5.26 2.46
C ALA A 138 -5.19 -4.62 2.91
N LEU A 139 -5.26 -4.26 4.20
CA LEU A 139 -6.42 -3.58 4.78
C LEU A 139 -6.24 -2.06 4.64
N ILE A 140 -7.14 -1.40 3.90
CA ILE A 140 -7.03 0.03 3.55
C ILE A 140 -7.04 0.90 4.81
N ALA A 141 -7.93 0.61 5.75
CA ALA A 141 -8.14 1.44 6.94
C ALA A 141 -7.40 0.95 8.19
N ASP A 142 -6.73 -0.22 8.15
CA ASP A 142 -5.90 -0.68 9.26
C ASP A 142 -4.66 0.24 9.40
N PRO A 143 -4.52 1.02 10.50
CA PRO A 143 -3.42 1.96 10.66
C PRO A 143 -2.06 1.28 10.84
N ARG A 144 -2.05 -0.04 11.13
CA ARG A 144 -0.84 -0.83 11.41
C ARG A 144 -0.56 -1.90 10.37
N TRP A 145 -1.27 -1.89 9.24
CA TRP A 145 -0.92 -2.78 8.13
C TRP A 145 0.43 -2.37 7.53
N PRO A 146 1.42 -3.28 7.43
CA PRO A 146 2.73 -2.96 6.85
C PRO A 146 2.62 -2.52 5.39
N HIS A 147 2.97 -1.26 5.12
CA HIS A 147 3.03 -0.65 3.79
C HIS A 147 3.88 0.62 3.83
N PHE A 148 4.23 1.18 2.67
CA PHE A 148 4.91 2.47 2.59
C PHE A 148 3.89 3.61 2.63
N SER A 149 4.05 4.53 3.58
CA SER A 149 3.19 5.72 3.64
C SER A 149 3.90 6.93 4.24
N ALA A 150 3.37 8.11 3.91
CA ALA A 150 3.68 9.36 4.57
C ALA A 150 2.40 10.18 4.71
N SER A 151 2.05 10.57 5.94
CA SER A 151 0.81 11.27 6.26
C SER A 151 1.09 12.47 7.14
N TYR A 152 0.33 13.54 6.90
CA TYR A 152 0.15 14.62 7.85
C TYR A 152 -1.12 14.36 8.67
N ARG A 153 -1.03 14.49 10.01
CA ARG A 153 -2.14 14.30 10.95
C ARG A 153 -2.27 15.51 11.87
N HIS A 154 -3.48 16.04 11.95
CA HIS A 154 -3.82 17.07 12.92
C HIS A 154 -4.60 16.45 14.07
N TYR A 155 -4.00 16.40 15.25
CA TYR A 155 -4.59 15.82 16.45
C TYR A 155 -5.47 16.86 17.17
N THR A 156 -6.70 16.48 17.48
CA THR A 156 -7.69 17.35 18.16
C THR A 156 -7.79 17.08 19.64
N SER A 157 -7.30 15.92 20.11
CA SER A 157 -7.46 15.48 21.50
C SER A 157 -6.20 14.80 22.04
N THR A 158 -5.06 15.48 22.01
CA THR A 158 -3.87 14.99 22.71
C THR A 158 -3.28 16.05 23.64
N PRO A 159 -2.67 15.65 24.76
CA PRO A 159 -1.90 16.57 25.60
C PRO A 159 -0.54 16.95 24.99
N GLY A 160 -0.22 16.50 23.78
CA GLY A 160 1.07 16.71 23.11
C GLY A 160 0.97 17.52 21.82
N SER A 161 1.84 17.19 20.88
CA SER A 161 1.95 17.83 19.57
C SER A 161 0.65 17.72 18.76
N LYS A 162 0.21 18.83 18.20
CA LYS A 162 -1.03 18.87 17.40
C LYS A 162 -0.80 18.47 15.95
N ASN A 163 0.35 18.83 15.40
CA ASN A 163 0.70 18.56 14.01
C ASN A 163 1.78 17.49 13.98
N VAL A 164 1.45 16.35 13.39
CA VAL A 164 2.28 15.16 13.40
C VAL A 164 2.50 14.66 11.96
N ALA A 165 3.74 14.38 11.61
CA ALA A 165 4.03 13.56 10.44
C ALA A 165 4.08 12.08 10.88
N ALA A 166 3.37 11.24 10.16
CA ALA A 166 3.42 9.80 10.35
C ALA A 166 3.99 9.15 9.10
N VAL A 167 5.03 8.34 9.27
CA VAL A 167 5.65 7.60 8.17
C VAL A 167 5.68 6.12 8.49
N SER A 168 5.48 5.29 7.49
CA SER A 168 5.68 3.87 7.60
C SER A 168 6.51 3.33 6.45
N PHE A 169 7.36 2.36 6.78
CA PHE A 169 8.12 1.56 5.84
C PHE A 169 7.79 0.11 6.13
N GLY A 170 7.02 -0.52 5.26
CA GLY A 170 6.58 -1.86 5.53
C GLY A 170 6.22 -2.64 4.28
N GLU A 171 6.27 -3.97 4.41
CA GLU A 171 6.04 -4.87 3.31
C GLU A 171 5.46 -6.19 3.76
N THR A 172 4.65 -6.78 2.88
CA THR A 172 4.22 -8.18 2.93
C THR A 172 4.90 -8.90 1.78
N LEU A 173 5.76 -9.85 2.07
CA LEU A 173 6.52 -10.59 1.08
C LEU A 173 6.11 -12.06 1.08
N PRO A 174 5.27 -12.52 0.13
CA PRO A 174 5.01 -13.93 -0.05
C PRO A 174 6.27 -14.62 -0.59
N LEU A 175 6.70 -15.68 0.10
CA LEU A 175 7.90 -16.44 -0.26
C LEU A 175 7.56 -17.63 -1.14
N TYR A 176 6.41 -18.27 -0.90
CA TYR A 176 5.96 -19.41 -1.67
C TYR A 176 4.44 -19.46 -1.72
N ARG A 177 3.90 -19.87 -2.86
CA ARG A 177 2.48 -20.07 -3.09
C ARG A 177 2.25 -21.34 -3.89
N ASP A 178 1.17 -22.07 -3.55
CA ASP A 178 0.77 -23.24 -4.29
C ASP A 178 -0.75 -23.45 -4.25
N HIS A 179 -1.22 -24.37 -5.06
CA HIS A 179 -2.59 -24.82 -5.08
C HIS A 179 -2.87 -25.84 -4.00
N ILE A 180 -4.13 -25.93 -3.57
CA ILE A 180 -4.65 -27.03 -2.76
C ILE A 180 -5.52 -27.90 -3.66
N GLY A 181 -5.21 -29.20 -3.73
CA GLY A 181 -5.79 -30.14 -4.66
C GLY A 181 -5.03 -30.21 -5.99
N GLU A 182 -5.21 -31.30 -6.75
CA GLU A 182 -4.44 -31.58 -7.98
C GLU A 182 -4.63 -30.53 -9.08
N ARG A 183 -5.77 -29.85 -9.07
CA ARG A 183 -6.12 -28.80 -10.07
C ARG A 183 -6.44 -27.46 -9.44
N GLY A 184 -6.13 -27.29 -8.14
CA GLY A 184 -6.45 -26.06 -7.42
C GLY A 184 -7.93 -25.93 -7.03
N GLU A 185 -8.67 -27.05 -7.03
CA GLU A 185 -10.12 -27.07 -6.73
C GLU A 185 -10.46 -26.63 -5.32
N TRP A 186 -9.49 -26.61 -4.41
CA TRP A 186 -9.65 -26.15 -3.03
C TRP A 186 -8.98 -24.81 -2.75
N GLY A 187 -8.61 -24.05 -3.83
CA GLY A 187 -8.00 -22.74 -3.73
C GLY A 187 -6.49 -22.75 -3.71
N GLN A 188 -5.92 -21.69 -3.16
CA GLN A 188 -4.47 -21.47 -3.05
C GLN A 188 -4.08 -21.14 -1.62
N TRP A 189 -2.88 -21.48 -1.26
CA TRP A 189 -2.23 -21.05 -0.02
C TRP A 189 -0.89 -20.40 -0.32
N GLU A 190 -0.46 -19.53 0.57
CA GLU A 190 0.86 -18.91 0.51
C GLU A 190 1.45 -18.80 1.91
N THR A 191 2.78 -18.72 1.97
CA THR A 191 3.50 -18.39 3.19
C THR A 191 4.54 -17.33 2.90
N GLY A 192 4.87 -16.54 3.91
CA GLY A 192 5.82 -15.45 3.75
C GLY A 192 6.11 -14.72 5.04
N VAL A 193 6.66 -13.53 4.88
CA VAL A 193 7.01 -12.64 6.00
C VAL A 193 6.37 -11.27 5.81
N GLN A 194 6.08 -10.61 6.93
CA GLN A 194 5.70 -9.20 6.97
C GLN A 194 6.67 -8.44 7.85
N GLY A 195 6.99 -7.22 7.47
CA GLY A 195 7.79 -6.33 8.29
C GLY A 195 7.29 -4.90 8.16
N GLY A 196 7.42 -4.11 9.23
CA GLY A 196 7.03 -2.71 9.21
C GLY A 196 7.71 -1.91 10.30
N VAL A 197 8.02 -0.67 9.97
CA VAL A 197 8.46 0.38 10.91
C VAL A 197 7.47 1.51 10.79
N PHE A 198 6.95 1.97 11.92
CA PHE A 198 5.95 3.02 11.99
C PHE A 198 6.46 4.12 12.92
N SER A 199 6.70 5.29 12.37
CA SER A 199 7.28 6.41 13.12
C SER A 199 6.38 7.64 13.05
N ILE A 200 6.32 8.38 14.16
CA ILE A 200 5.63 9.66 14.23
C ILE A 200 6.57 10.76 14.69
N PHE A 201 6.45 11.94 14.08
CA PHE A 201 7.30 13.09 14.29
C PHE A 201 6.46 14.31 14.67
N ASP A 202 6.95 15.06 15.63
CA ASP A 202 6.37 16.33 16.11
C ASP A 202 6.72 17.46 15.13
N LEU A 203 5.77 17.89 14.33
CA LEU A 203 5.95 19.02 13.40
C LEU A 203 5.84 20.38 14.09
N ASP A 204 5.42 20.42 15.37
CA ASP A 204 5.36 21.64 16.17
C ASP A 204 6.70 21.92 16.86
N SER A 205 7.59 20.93 16.97
CA SER A 205 8.96 21.10 17.49
C SER A 205 9.89 21.76 16.48
N GLN A 206 10.97 22.34 16.95
CA GLN A 206 11.93 23.08 16.11
C GLN A 206 12.69 22.16 15.13
N SER A 207 12.98 20.91 15.54
CA SER A 207 13.76 19.94 14.79
C SER A 207 12.94 18.78 14.22
N PHE A 208 11.58 18.86 14.28
CA PHE A 208 10.70 17.76 13.93
C PHE A 208 11.02 16.49 14.71
N ASP A 209 11.03 16.62 16.03
CA ASP A 209 11.46 15.57 16.93
C ASP A 209 10.74 14.25 16.70
N LEU A 210 11.49 13.16 16.69
CA LEU A 210 10.92 11.83 16.70
C LEU A 210 10.16 11.59 18.01
N ILE A 211 8.88 11.23 17.92
CA ILE A 211 8.03 10.95 19.09
C ILE A 211 8.10 9.45 19.44
N ASN A 212 7.81 8.59 18.47
CA ASN A 212 7.69 7.15 18.67
C ASN A 212 8.10 6.41 17.40
N THR A 213 8.68 5.23 17.57
CA THR A 213 8.90 4.27 16.50
C THR A 213 8.53 2.87 16.97
N ASP A 214 7.66 2.21 16.21
CA ASP A 214 7.28 0.83 16.42
C ASP A 214 7.85 -0.05 15.32
N PHE A 215 8.38 -1.20 15.71
CA PHE A 215 8.90 -2.23 14.83
C PHE A 215 7.95 -3.43 14.86
N PHE A 216 7.58 -3.92 13.70
CA PHE A 216 6.71 -5.07 13.52
C PHE A 216 7.37 -6.09 12.60
N ALA A 217 7.33 -7.36 12.99
CA ALA A 217 7.78 -8.48 12.18
C ALA A 217 6.83 -9.67 12.35
N ALA A 218 6.50 -10.37 11.26
CA ALA A 218 5.64 -11.53 11.31
C ALA A 218 6.03 -12.57 10.25
N GLY A 219 5.83 -13.84 10.59
CA GLY A 219 5.63 -14.91 9.63
C GLY A 219 4.14 -15.12 9.39
N PHE A 220 3.74 -15.44 8.17
CA PHE A 220 2.32 -15.65 7.87
C PHE A 220 2.04 -16.84 6.98
N VAL A 221 0.79 -17.31 7.05
CA VAL A 221 0.16 -18.21 6.09
C VAL A 221 -1.11 -17.55 5.60
N GLY A 222 -1.24 -17.43 4.28
CA GLY A 222 -2.41 -16.91 3.58
C GLY A 222 -3.16 -18.03 2.86
N TYR A 223 -4.47 -17.87 2.71
CA TYR A 223 -5.33 -18.77 1.96
C TYR A 223 -6.36 -17.97 1.16
N ARG A 224 -6.73 -18.48 -0.04
CA ARG A 224 -7.79 -17.93 -0.85
C ARG A 224 -8.55 -18.99 -1.62
N PHE A 225 -9.88 -18.88 -1.56
CA PHE A 225 -10.79 -19.66 -2.37
C PHE A 225 -11.97 -18.77 -2.84
N GLY A 226 -12.02 -18.51 -4.12
CA GLY A 226 -13.00 -17.57 -4.69
C GLY A 226 -12.88 -16.17 -4.05
N ASP A 227 -13.98 -15.69 -3.51
CA ASP A 227 -14.07 -14.39 -2.83
C ASP A 227 -13.63 -14.45 -1.36
N PHE A 228 -13.46 -15.62 -0.78
CA PHE A 228 -12.98 -15.82 0.59
C PHE A 228 -11.46 -15.78 0.64
N SER A 229 -10.89 -15.08 1.63
CA SER A 229 -9.49 -15.21 1.97
C SER A 229 -9.26 -15.18 3.48
N ALA A 230 -8.18 -15.84 3.92
CA ALA A 230 -7.77 -15.92 5.31
C ALA A 230 -6.26 -15.64 5.43
N LEU A 231 -5.86 -15.09 6.57
CA LEU A 231 -4.48 -14.82 6.93
C LEU A 231 -4.28 -15.22 8.39
N GLY A 232 -3.29 -16.07 8.65
CA GLY A 232 -2.82 -16.39 10.00
C GLY A 232 -1.39 -15.87 10.17
N ARG A 233 -1.08 -15.25 11.32
CA ARG A 233 0.26 -14.71 11.60
C ARG A 233 0.76 -15.12 12.97
N ILE A 234 2.07 -15.31 13.06
CA ILE A 234 2.83 -15.19 14.30
C ILE A 234 3.68 -13.92 14.18
N PHE A 235 3.63 -13.05 15.17
CA PHE A 235 4.24 -11.74 15.07
C PHE A 235 4.93 -11.29 16.36
N HIS A 236 5.88 -10.39 16.19
CA HIS A 236 6.53 -9.62 17.24
C HIS A 236 6.33 -8.13 16.96
N GLN A 237 6.09 -7.36 18.01
CA GLN A 237 6.12 -5.90 17.95
C GLN A 237 6.86 -5.33 19.15
N SER A 238 7.70 -4.33 18.90
CA SER A 238 8.36 -3.52 19.93
C SER A 238 8.17 -2.03 19.65
N SER A 239 8.24 -1.21 20.70
CA SER A 239 7.98 0.22 20.63
C SER A 239 9.01 1.01 21.39
N HIS A 240 9.49 2.11 20.80
CA HIS A 240 10.54 2.95 21.35
C HIS A 240 10.19 4.44 21.25
N LEU A 241 10.49 5.20 22.29
CA LEU A 241 10.42 6.66 22.25
C LEU A 241 11.60 7.24 21.47
N GLY A 242 11.37 8.38 20.81
CA GLY A 242 12.43 9.15 20.20
C GLY A 242 13.37 9.78 21.24
N ASP A 243 14.66 9.85 20.94
CA ASP A 243 15.68 10.40 21.85
C ASP A 243 15.42 11.88 22.15
N GLU A 244 14.96 12.65 21.14
CA GLU A 244 14.65 14.07 21.30
C GLU A 244 13.50 14.29 22.29
N LEU A 245 12.48 13.41 22.26
CA LEU A 245 11.37 13.48 23.21
C LEU A 245 11.84 13.17 24.64
N LEU A 246 12.78 12.26 24.81
CA LEU A 246 13.37 11.90 26.11
C LEU A 246 14.22 13.03 26.70
N LEU A 247 14.75 13.94 25.89
CA LEU A 247 15.54 15.08 26.33
C LEU A 247 14.69 16.29 26.75
N ARG A 248 13.38 16.28 26.53
CA ARG A 248 12.48 17.37 26.92
C ARG A 248 12.31 17.42 28.45
N GLU A 249 12.09 18.63 29.03
CA GLU A 249 11.83 18.80 30.45
C GLU A 249 10.57 18.04 30.92
N THR A 250 9.54 18.01 30.08
CA THR A 250 8.27 17.31 30.31
C THR A 250 8.20 16.00 29.55
N ARG A 251 9.20 15.15 29.72
CA ARG A 251 9.25 13.86 29.04
C ARG A 251 8.28 12.83 29.60
N PRO A 252 7.66 11.98 28.78
CA PRO A 252 6.96 10.81 29.27
C PRO A 252 7.96 9.82 29.88
N ASN A 253 7.52 9.04 30.88
CA ASN A 253 8.30 7.91 31.33
C ASN A 253 8.28 6.84 30.26
N PRO A 254 9.44 6.38 29.75
CA PRO A 254 9.47 5.32 28.78
C PRO A 254 8.94 4.01 29.41
N VAL A 255 8.13 3.30 28.67
CA VAL A 255 7.64 1.98 29.04
C VAL A 255 8.29 1.00 28.08
N ASN A 256 8.81 -0.11 28.58
CA ASN A 256 9.23 -1.17 27.69
C ASN A 256 7.97 -1.83 27.12
N VAL A 257 7.68 -1.59 25.83
CA VAL A 257 6.54 -2.20 25.15
C VAL A 257 7.05 -3.15 24.11
N SER A 258 6.87 -4.42 24.41
CA SER A 258 7.28 -5.54 23.53
C SER A 258 6.31 -6.69 23.71
N TYR A 259 5.89 -7.30 22.62
CA TYR A 259 4.99 -8.45 22.69
C TYR A 259 5.09 -9.36 21.47
N GLU A 260 4.83 -10.64 21.70
CA GLU A 260 4.60 -11.66 20.69
C GLU A 260 3.16 -12.11 20.69
N GLY A 261 2.62 -12.41 19.51
CA GLY A 261 1.25 -12.85 19.41
C GLY A 261 0.95 -13.69 18.18
N LEU A 262 -0.27 -14.22 18.21
CA LEU A 262 -0.90 -14.90 17.08
C LEU A 262 -2.15 -14.14 16.70
N ASP A 263 -2.43 -14.00 15.42
CA ASP A 263 -3.73 -13.52 14.94
C ASP A 263 -4.20 -14.30 13.72
N ALA A 264 -5.51 -14.25 13.51
CA ALA A 264 -6.15 -14.72 12.30
C ALA A 264 -7.15 -13.69 11.80
N LYS A 265 -7.13 -13.45 10.49
CA LYS A 265 -8.04 -12.53 9.80
C LYS A 265 -8.71 -13.27 8.65
N PHE A 266 -9.99 -12.98 8.45
CA PHE A 266 -10.82 -13.54 7.39
C PHE A 266 -11.44 -12.41 6.60
N SER A 267 -11.56 -12.56 5.29
CA SER A 267 -12.26 -11.57 4.48
C SER A 267 -13.07 -12.22 3.37
N TYR A 268 -14.15 -11.53 2.98
CA TYR A 268 -15.03 -11.96 1.91
C TYR A 268 -15.31 -10.80 0.95
N GLY A 269 -15.04 -11.04 -0.33
CA GLY A 269 -15.37 -10.12 -1.41
C GLY A 269 -16.87 -10.14 -1.69
N LEU A 270 -17.48 -8.96 -1.77
CA LEU A 270 -18.89 -8.76 -2.05
C LEU A 270 -19.04 -8.07 -3.42
N PRO A 271 -20.23 -8.12 -4.04
CA PRO A 271 -20.48 -7.38 -5.28
C PRO A 271 -20.15 -5.88 -5.17
N LEU A 272 -19.99 -5.22 -6.30
CA LEU A 272 -19.75 -3.78 -6.42
C LEU A 272 -18.44 -3.28 -5.77
N GLY A 273 -17.45 -4.16 -5.63
CA GLY A 273 -16.13 -3.80 -5.10
C GLY A 273 -16.09 -3.65 -3.57
N LEU A 274 -17.08 -4.15 -2.88
CA LEU A 274 -17.11 -4.21 -1.43
C LEU A 274 -16.30 -5.42 -0.92
N ARG A 275 -15.72 -5.31 0.28
CA ARG A 275 -15.09 -6.40 1.03
C ARG A 275 -15.39 -6.20 2.50
N ALA A 276 -15.86 -7.23 3.17
CA ALA A 276 -15.95 -7.29 4.63
C ALA A 276 -14.82 -8.15 5.18
N TYR A 277 -14.34 -7.82 6.37
CA TYR A 277 -13.33 -8.61 7.06
C TYR A 277 -13.52 -8.58 8.57
N GLY A 278 -12.93 -9.56 9.23
CA GLY A 278 -12.87 -9.62 10.68
C GLY A 278 -11.85 -10.64 11.12
N GLY A 279 -11.47 -10.55 12.38
CA GLY A 279 -10.49 -11.47 12.94
C GLY A 279 -10.23 -11.20 14.42
N GLY A 280 -9.27 -11.91 14.96
CA GLY A 280 -8.86 -11.75 16.33
C GLY A 280 -7.48 -12.34 16.57
N GLY A 281 -6.95 -12.09 17.74
CA GLY A 281 -5.62 -12.55 18.12
C GLY A 281 -5.45 -12.63 19.62
N TYR A 282 -4.31 -13.18 20.00
CA TYR A 282 -3.92 -13.34 21.39
C TYR A 282 -2.41 -13.10 21.54
N LEU A 283 -2.03 -12.25 22.51
CA LEU A 283 -0.64 -11.97 22.86
C LEU A 283 -0.12 -13.05 23.81
N ILE A 284 0.91 -13.74 23.38
CA ILE A 284 1.51 -14.89 24.11
C ILE A 284 2.44 -14.39 25.21
N ASP A 285 3.35 -13.50 24.84
CA ASP A 285 4.26 -12.83 25.74
C ASP A 285 4.08 -11.30 25.65
N VAL A 286 4.12 -10.61 26.78
CA VAL A 286 3.82 -9.18 26.85
C VAL A 286 4.67 -8.46 27.89
N ASP A 287 5.22 -7.33 27.51
CA ASP A 287 5.83 -6.36 28.39
C ASP A 287 5.25 -4.96 28.03
N PRO A 288 4.66 -4.19 28.96
CA PRO A 288 4.49 -4.52 30.38
C PRO A 288 3.42 -5.62 30.62
N SER A 289 3.53 -6.30 31.73
CA SER A 289 2.59 -7.39 32.10
C SER A 289 1.13 -6.93 32.29
N THR A 290 0.90 -5.62 32.34
CA THR A 290 -0.43 -4.98 32.41
C THR A 290 -1.11 -4.85 31.04
N LEU A 291 -0.40 -5.17 29.94
CA LEU A 291 -0.98 -5.15 28.61
C LEU A 291 -1.99 -6.31 28.47
N GLY A 292 -3.19 -5.97 28.00
CA GLY A 292 -4.23 -6.98 27.71
C GLY A 292 -3.81 -7.89 26.58
N ARG A 293 -4.26 -9.13 26.60
CA ARG A 293 -3.83 -10.16 25.64
C ARG A 293 -4.76 -10.36 24.48
N GLY A 294 -6.04 -10.06 24.66
CA GLY A 294 -7.06 -10.26 23.64
C GLY A 294 -7.12 -9.13 22.60
N LEU A 295 -7.18 -9.50 21.34
CA LEU A 295 -7.31 -8.61 20.19
C LEU A 295 -8.49 -9.03 19.32
N ALA A 296 -9.27 -8.08 18.81
CA ALA A 296 -10.26 -8.32 17.78
C ALA A 296 -10.29 -7.17 16.77
N GLN A 297 -10.66 -7.46 15.56
CA GLN A 297 -10.73 -6.51 14.45
C GLN A 297 -11.90 -6.84 13.54
N ALA A 298 -12.59 -5.82 13.05
CA ALA A 298 -13.61 -5.96 12.03
C ALA A 298 -13.65 -4.70 11.16
N GLY A 299 -13.99 -4.86 9.89
CA GLY A 299 -14.06 -3.72 9.00
C GLY A 299 -14.69 -4.03 7.67
N ALA A 300 -14.80 -2.99 6.87
CA ALA A 300 -15.28 -3.09 5.51
C ALA A 300 -14.52 -2.11 4.60
N GLU A 301 -14.42 -2.47 3.34
CA GLU A 301 -13.73 -1.71 2.33
C GLU A 301 -14.55 -1.61 1.05
N PHE A 302 -14.30 -0.55 0.35
CA PHE A 302 -14.84 -0.30 -0.97
C PHE A 302 -13.71 0.06 -1.92
N LYS A 303 -13.61 -0.67 -3.02
CA LYS A 303 -12.77 -0.32 -4.17
C LYS A 303 -13.69 -0.24 -5.37
N SER A 304 -13.94 0.98 -5.87
CA SER A 304 -14.87 1.20 -6.97
C SER A 304 -14.58 0.28 -8.16
N PRO A 305 -15.55 -0.44 -8.71
CA PRO A 305 -15.37 -1.18 -9.95
C PRO A 305 -15.17 -0.25 -11.15
N TRP A 306 -15.58 1.02 -11.02
CA TRP A 306 -15.42 2.04 -12.07
C TRP A 306 -14.24 2.95 -11.75
N ALA A 307 -13.34 3.10 -12.71
CA ALA A 307 -12.27 4.08 -12.64
C ALA A 307 -12.70 5.38 -13.34
N LEU A 308 -12.29 6.50 -12.75
CA LEU A 308 -12.53 7.85 -13.25
C LEU A 308 -11.34 8.32 -14.12
N GLY A 309 -11.50 9.44 -14.83
CA GLY A 309 -10.40 10.08 -15.55
C GLY A 309 -9.74 9.16 -16.59
N GLN A 310 -10.52 8.53 -17.46
CA GLN A 310 -10.02 7.58 -18.48
C GLN A 310 -9.35 6.33 -17.88
N GLY A 311 -9.85 5.84 -16.74
CA GLY A 311 -9.31 4.66 -16.09
C GLY A 311 -8.14 4.90 -15.12
N ARG A 312 -7.75 6.17 -14.89
CA ARG A 312 -6.55 6.50 -14.11
C ARG A 312 -6.77 6.61 -12.61
N LEU A 313 -7.98 6.95 -12.18
CA LEU A 313 -8.31 7.23 -10.79
C LEU A 313 -9.41 6.29 -10.32
N ARG A 314 -9.21 5.60 -9.22
CA ARG A 314 -10.19 4.69 -8.64
C ARG A 314 -10.56 5.13 -7.23
N PRO A 315 -11.82 5.49 -6.96
CA PRO A 315 -12.29 5.75 -5.60
C PRO A 315 -12.13 4.52 -4.72
N ILE A 316 -11.58 4.72 -3.52
CA ILE A 316 -11.42 3.69 -2.49
C ILE A 316 -11.79 4.25 -1.12
N ALA A 317 -12.29 3.40 -0.25
CA ALA A 317 -12.59 3.74 1.13
C ALA A 317 -12.47 2.50 2.03
N GLY A 318 -12.26 2.72 3.30
CA GLY A 318 -12.24 1.67 4.31
C GLY A 318 -12.67 2.20 5.68
N ILE A 319 -13.29 1.32 6.45
CA ILE A 319 -13.58 1.49 7.86
C ILE A 319 -13.01 0.29 8.60
N ASP A 320 -12.31 0.56 9.70
CA ASP A 320 -11.69 -0.44 10.55
C ASP A 320 -12.04 -0.17 12.01
N PHE A 321 -12.42 -1.21 12.72
CA PHE A 321 -12.64 -1.21 14.15
C PHE A 321 -11.67 -2.17 14.79
N GLN A 322 -10.86 -1.69 15.73
CA GLN A 322 -9.99 -2.51 16.55
C GLN A 322 -10.49 -2.50 17.99
N PHE A 323 -10.40 -3.66 18.61
CA PHE A 323 -10.83 -3.89 19.98
C PHE A 323 -9.67 -4.56 20.72
N ARG A 324 -9.30 -4.03 21.87
CA ARG A 324 -8.22 -4.54 22.69
C ARG A 324 -8.67 -4.74 24.12
N GLU A 325 -8.24 -5.82 24.72
CA GLU A 325 -8.58 -6.16 26.10
C GLU A 325 -8.15 -5.07 27.08
N GLU A 326 -6.94 -4.49 26.91
CA GLU A 326 -6.44 -3.38 27.75
C GLU A 326 -7.30 -2.12 27.70
N ASN A 327 -8.09 -1.96 26.65
CA ASN A 327 -9.03 -0.85 26.48
C ASN A 327 -10.48 -1.24 26.85
N ASN A 328 -10.66 -2.33 27.62
CA ASN A 328 -11.98 -2.86 27.96
C ASN A 328 -12.86 -3.13 26.71
N TRP A 329 -12.26 -3.56 25.62
CA TRP A 329 -12.93 -3.85 24.34
C TRP A 329 -13.69 -2.65 23.72
N HIS A 330 -13.32 -1.42 24.08
CA HIS A 330 -13.84 -0.25 23.39
C HIS A 330 -13.32 -0.21 21.95
N ALA A 331 -14.18 0.20 21.04
CA ALA A 331 -13.83 0.27 19.65
C ALA A 331 -12.92 1.46 19.35
N ASP A 332 -11.76 1.19 18.78
CA ASP A 332 -10.90 2.17 18.12
C ASP A 332 -11.30 2.24 16.64
N LEU A 333 -11.73 3.40 16.17
CA LEU A 333 -12.23 3.63 14.82
C LEU A 333 -11.17 4.26 13.93
N SER A 334 -10.91 3.63 12.79
CA SER A 334 -10.12 4.20 11.70
C SER A 334 -10.95 4.28 10.42
N LEU A 335 -10.94 5.44 9.78
CA LEU A 335 -11.57 5.68 8.47
C LEU A 335 -10.52 6.20 7.50
N ARG A 336 -10.51 5.65 6.30
CA ARG A 336 -9.71 6.16 5.19
C ARG A 336 -10.56 6.21 3.92
N ALA A 337 -10.47 7.30 3.17
CA ALA A 337 -11.16 7.44 1.89
C ALA A 337 -10.36 8.33 0.95
N GLY A 338 -10.37 8.02 -0.34
CA GLY A 338 -9.66 8.81 -1.33
C GLY A 338 -9.57 8.13 -2.69
N LEU A 339 -8.44 8.32 -3.34
CA LEU A 339 -8.23 7.90 -4.72
C LEU A 339 -6.97 7.03 -4.84
N GLN A 340 -7.09 5.92 -5.53
CA GLN A 340 -5.98 5.13 -6.02
C GLN A 340 -5.64 5.53 -7.44
N PHE A 341 -4.36 5.75 -7.73
CA PHE A 341 -3.84 6.10 -9.04
C PHE A 341 -3.43 4.81 -9.76
N GLU A 342 -4.18 4.40 -10.77
CA GLU A 342 -3.95 3.17 -11.52
C GLU A 342 -2.74 3.25 -12.45
N ASN A 343 -2.32 4.46 -12.80
CA ASN A 343 -1.19 4.74 -13.68
C ASN A 343 0.10 5.15 -12.94
N VAL A 344 0.08 5.19 -11.61
CA VAL A 344 1.25 5.50 -10.79
C VAL A 344 1.51 4.32 -9.86
N SER A 345 2.54 3.55 -10.18
CA SER A 345 2.94 2.41 -9.35
C SER A 345 4.45 2.41 -9.14
N VAL A 346 4.87 2.03 -7.95
CA VAL A 346 6.26 1.81 -7.58
C VAL A 346 6.39 0.39 -7.05
N LEU A 347 7.24 -0.43 -7.66
CA LEU A 347 7.43 -1.84 -7.28
C LEU A 347 6.10 -2.62 -7.24
N ASN A 348 5.22 -2.41 -8.23
CA ASN A 348 3.87 -2.98 -8.33
C ASN A 348 2.89 -2.54 -7.23
N ARG A 349 3.16 -1.43 -6.53
CA ARG A 349 2.25 -0.83 -5.54
C ARG A 349 1.68 0.45 -6.09
N ASN A 350 0.36 0.56 -6.08
CA ASN A 350 -0.32 1.75 -6.56
C ASN A 350 -0.27 2.87 -5.53
N LEU A 351 -0.03 4.10 -5.99
CA LEU A 351 -0.18 5.29 -5.16
C LEU A 351 -1.64 5.49 -4.79
N GLN A 352 -1.90 5.73 -3.53
CA GLN A 352 -3.20 6.12 -2.98
C GLN A 352 -3.04 7.44 -2.23
N ILE A 353 -3.91 8.41 -2.47
CA ILE A 353 -4.02 9.63 -1.67
C ILE A 353 -5.30 9.51 -0.86
N LEU A 354 -5.16 9.45 0.47
CA LEU A 354 -6.24 9.16 1.39
C LEU A 354 -6.38 10.27 2.43
N VAL A 355 -7.61 10.68 2.69
CA VAL A 355 -7.99 11.36 3.93
C VAL A 355 -8.11 10.29 5.00
N GLU A 356 -7.54 10.55 6.18
CA GLU A 356 -7.51 9.66 7.33
C GLU A 356 -8.28 10.30 8.50
N TYR A 357 -9.14 9.55 9.15
CA TYR A 357 -9.71 9.90 10.45
C TYR A 357 -9.51 8.74 11.41
N PHE A 358 -9.09 9.06 12.61
CA PHE A 358 -8.94 8.09 13.69
C PHE A 358 -9.50 8.63 14.98
N LYS A 359 -10.18 7.77 15.75
CA LYS A 359 -10.66 8.07 17.11
C LYS A 359 -10.61 6.80 17.94
N GLY A 360 -9.81 6.82 19.01
CA GLY A 360 -9.65 5.67 19.89
C GLY A 360 -8.49 5.83 20.84
N ARG A 361 -7.93 4.70 21.26
CA ARG A 361 -6.64 4.67 21.95
C ARG A 361 -5.50 4.65 20.94
N SER A 362 -4.39 5.28 21.27
CA SER A 362 -3.23 5.32 20.38
C SER A 362 -2.79 3.91 20.01
N PHE A 363 -2.52 3.71 18.73
CA PHE A 363 -1.89 2.50 18.23
C PHE A 363 -0.35 2.58 18.26
N ASP A 364 0.22 3.76 18.62
CA ASP A 364 1.66 3.92 18.84
C ASP A 364 1.99 3.37 20.23
N GLY A 365 2.84 2.34 20.28
CA GLY A 365 2.97 1.46 21.42
C GLY A 365 3.30 2.16 22.73
N GLN A 366 4.19 3.19 22.73
CA GLN A 366 4.50 3.94 23.95
C GLN A 366 3.33 4.74 24.53
N PHE A 367 2.29 4.96 23.71
CA PHE A 367 1.12 5.78 24.06
C PHE A 367 -0.19 4.99 24.08
N PHE A 368 -0.15 3.66 24.14
CA PHE A 368 -1.30 2.75 23.99
C PHE A 368 -2.48 3.04 24.94
N THR A 369 -2.24 3.71 26.08
CA THR A 369 -3.29 4.10 27.02
C THR A 369 -3.91 5.47 26.71
N GLN A 370 -3.31 6.25 25.82
CA GLN A 370 -3.74 7.63 25.56
C GLN A 370 -4.88 7.66 24.55
N PRO A 371 -5.98 8.38 24.85
CA PRO A 371 -7.00 8.65 23.85
C PRO A 371 -6.48 9.64 22.81
N VAL A 372 -6.68 9.33 21.55
CA VAL A 372 -6.28 10.17 20.42
C VAL A 372 -7.41 10.31 19.42
N GLU A 373 -7.50 11.50 18.82
CA GLU A 373 -8.41 11.78 17.72
C GLU A 373 -7.67 12.68 16.73
N TYR A 374 -7.62 12.29 15.46
CA TYR A 374 -6.99 13.10 14.41
C TYR A 374 -7.74 13.05 13.09
N LEU A 375 -7.55 14.11 12.31
CA LEU A 375 -7.84 14.15 10.88
C LEU A 375 -6.52 14.33 10.13
N GLY A 376 -6.33 13.58 9.05
CA GLY A 376 -5.09 13.59 8.30
C GLY A 376 -5.29 13.41 6.80
N ILE A 377 -4.19 13.58 6.08
CA ILE A 377 -4.07 13.24 4.65
C ILE A 377 -2.73 12.56 4.42
N GLY A 378 -2.72 11.50 3.64
CA GLY A 378 -1.51 10.72 3.40
C GLY A 378 -1.40 10.18 1.99
N ALA A 379 -0.14 9.96 1.59
CA ALA A 379 0.23 9.18 0.44
C ALA A 379 0.59 7.76 0.89
N HIS A 380 -0.05 6.76 0.28
CA HIS A 380 0.11 5.36 0.62
C HIS A 380 0.44 4.57 -0.64
N PHE A 381 1.32 3.57 -0.53
CA PHE A 381 1.64 2.64 -1.60
C PHE A 381 1.22 1.24 -1.17
N ASN A 382 0.12 0.76 -1.74
CA ASN A 382 -0.46 -0.56 -1.49
C ASN A 382 -0.60 -1.39 -2.78
N PHE A 383 -0.65 -2.72 -2.62
CA PHE A 383 -0.96 -3.65 -3.71
C PHE A 383 -2.42 -3.64 -4.11
#